data_8ab8c6b9f76ae7c953917d7840726640
#
_entry.id   8ab8c6b9f76ae7c953917d7840726640
#
_cell.length_a   1.000
_cell.length_b   1.000
_cell.length_c   1.000
_cell.angle_alpha   90.00
_cell.angle_beta   90.00
_cell.angle_gamma   90.00
#
_symmetry.space_group_name_H-M   'P 1'
#
loop_
_entity.id
_entity.type
_entity.pdbx_description
1 polymer ?
#
loop_
_entity_poly.entity_id
_entity_poly.type
_entity_poly.pdbx_seq_one_letter_code
_entity_poly.pdbx_strand_id
1 'polypeptide(L)'
;MPMTQERLEYQREYRKRTGYAASKKYMVSEKGKKSIKRAVISLKKRINSDFDAFVAYSVRSLRSGARTRNLAFNLTKGQIKKFLEENTVCAESGRTVTYQQGCPNKASIDRINNRHGYSLKNIQVVCQQVNYARNDMSVEEFEQMCIDVANNIKLRQ
;
A
#
# COMPACT_ATOMS: atom_id res chain seq x y z
N MET A 1 22.28 -2.84 -16.62
CA MET A 1 22.96 -4.06 -16.18
C MET A 1 22.57 -4.38 -14.75
N PRO A 2 22.19 -5.63 -14.41
CA PRO A 2 21.94 -6.01 -13.03
C PRO A 2 23.25 -5.91 -12.23
N MET A 3 23.15 -5.44 -10.99
CA MET A 3 24.31 -5.37 -10.08
C MET A 3 24.81 -6.79 -9.76
N THR A 4 26.12 -7.01 -9.86
CA THR A 4 26.74 -8.28 -9.48
C THR A 4 26.56 -8.56 -7.99
N GLN A 5 26.54 -9.83 -7.59
CA GLN A 5 26.44 -10.28 -6.20
C GLN A 5 27.51 -9.61 -5.32
N GLU A 6 28.73 -9.56 -5.81
CA GLU A 6 29.89 -8.95 -5.16
C GLU A 6 29.68 -7.45 -4.87
N ARG A 7 29.07 -6.71 -5.80
CA ARG A 7 28.74 -5.29 -5.61
C ARG A 7 27.63 -5.08 -4.58
N LEU A 8 26.69 -6.03 -4.48
CA LEU A 8 25.65 -6.02 -3.45
C LEU A 8 26.22 -6.30 -2.05
N GLU A 9 27.19 -7.24 -1.94
CA GLU A 9 27.89 -7.55 -0.69
C GLU A 9 28.78 -6.39 -0.25
N TYR A 10 29.57 -5.83 -1.16
CA TYR A 10 30.33 -4.61 -0.88
C TYR A 10 29.45 -3.46 -0.38
N GLN A 11 28.29 -3.22 -1.01
CA GLN A 11 27.36 -2.20 -0.53
C GLN A 11 26.76 -2.50 0.85
N ARG A 12 26.52 -3.80 1.16
CA ARG A 12 26.05 -4.23 2.47
C ARG A 12 27.11 -3.99 3.55
N GLU A 13 28.36 -4.35 3.26
CA GLU A 13 29.49 -4.14 4.17
C GLU A 13 29.83 -2.67 4.34
N TYR A 14 29.84 -1.90 3.26
CA TYR A 14 30.04 -0.45 3.31
C TYR A 14 28.97 0.23 4.16
N ARG A 15 27.69 -0.14 4.00
CA ARG A 15 26.60 0.37 4.85
C ARG A 15 26.74 -0.04 6.31
N LYS A 16 27.19 -1.28 6.58
CA LYS A 16 27.48 -1.73 7.96
C LYS A 16 28.61 -0.92 8.58
N ARG A 17 29.68 -0.68 7.83
CA ARG A 17 30.89 -0.01 8.34
C ARG A 17 30.74 1.50 8.49
N THR A 18 30.07 2.19 7.57
CA THR A 18 30.13 3.66 7.49
C THR A 18 28.80 4.39 7.65
N GLY A 19 27.68 3.76 7.40
CA GLY A 19 26.47 4.49 7.09
C GLY A 19 25.25 4.25 7.99
N TYR A 20 25.14 3.07 8.57
CA TYR A 20 23.87 2.74 9.24
C TYR A 20 23.72 3.48 10.58
N ALA A 21 24.79 3.58 11.37
CA ALA A 21 24.75 4.27 12.66
C ALA A 21 24.61 5.79 12.50
N ALA A 22 25.40 6.40 11.58
CA ALA A 22 25.32 7.83 11.29
C ALA A 22 23.98 8.22 10.67
N SER A 23 23.47 7.41 9.71
CA SER A 23 22.15 7.59 9.09
C SER A 23 21.03 7.47 10.12
N LYS A 24 21.08 6.46 11.00
CA LYS A 24 20.10 6.27 12.07
C LYS A 24 20.13 7.44 13.07
N LYS A 25 21.33 7.89 13.46
CA LYS A 25 21.51 9.06 14.33
C LYS A 25 20.95 10.34 13.68
N TYR A 26 21.20 10.54 12.38
CA TYR A 26 20.63 11.65 11.62
C TYR A 26 19.10 11.58 11.58
N MET A 27 18.52 10.43 11.27
CA MET A 27 17.07 10.27 11.14
C MET A 27 16.31 10.58 12.43
N VAL A 28 16.89 10.29 13.60
CA VAL A 28 16.27 10.60 14.90
C VAL A 28 16.55 12.04 15.36
N SER A 29 17.50 12.74 14.75
CA SER A 29 17.80 14.14 15.06
C SER A 29 16.64 15.07 14.63
N GLU A 30 16.52 16.24 15.26
CA GLU A 30 15.51 17.23 14.89
C GLU A 30 15.63 17.68 13.42
N LYS A 31 16.86 17.82 12.90
CA LYS A 31 17.12 18.12 11.49
C LYS A 31 16.65 16.99 10.58
N GLY A 32 16.93 15.73 10.95
CA GLY A 32 16.49 14.55 10.19
C GLY A 32 14.97 14.40 10.19
N LYS A 33 14.32 14.53 11.33
CA LYS A 33 12.86 14.51 11.45
C LYS A 33 12.21 15.58 10.59
N LYS A 34 12.71 16.83 10.61
CA LYS A 34 12.22 17.92 9.74
C LYS A 34 12.40 17.60 8.25
N SER A 35 13.55 17.03 7.87
CA SER A 35 13.82 16.62 6.49
C SER A 35 12.86 15.52 6.03
N ILE A 36 12.66 14.48 6.84
CA ILE A 36 11.70 13.40 6.55
C ILE A 36 10.28 13.95 6.41
N LYS A 37 9.85 14.82 7.34
CA LYS A 37 8.52 15.45 7.29
C LYS A 37 8.31 16.22 5.98
N ARG A 38 9.31 17.01 5.55
CA ARG A 38 9.24 17.74 4.26
C ARG A 38 9.15 16.78 3.08
N ALA A 39 9.95 15.72 3.05
CA ALA A 39 9.93 14.71 1.99
C ALA A 39 8.57 13.99 1.90
N VAL A 40 7.97 13.63 3.05
CA VAL A 40 6.64 13.02 3.12
C VAL A 40 5.57 13.97 2.58
N ILE A 41 5.60 15.25 2.96
CA ILE A 41 4.65 16.26 2.46
C ILE A 41 4.78 16.43 0.94
N SER A 42 6.01 16.55 0.42
CA SER A 42 6.28 16.68 -1.01
C SER A 42 5.79 15.45 -1.79
N LEU A 43 6.07 14.24 -1.27
CA LEU A 43 5.59 13.00 -1.89
C LEU A 43 4.05 12.96 -1.91
N LYS A 44 3.40 13.29 -0.80
CA LYS A 44 1.94 13.34 -0.70
C LYS A 44 1.34 14.32 -1.71
N LYS A 45 1.92 15.53 -1.83
CA LYS A 45 1.50 16.53 -2.83
C LYS A 45 1.59 15.97 -4.24
N ARG A 46 2.72 15.35 -4.60
CA ARG A 46 2.93 14.76 -5.93
C ARG A 46 1.94 13.63 -6.22
N ILE A 47 1.71 12.73 -5.26
CA ILE A 47 0.75 11.63 -5.42
C ILE A 47 -0.67 12.16 -5.63
N ASN A 48 -1.04 13.26 -4.97
CA ASN A 48 -2.37 13.85 -5.08
C ASN A 48 -2.60 14.62 -6.40
N SER A 49 -1.53 15.08 -7.06
CA SER A 49 -1.62 15.84 -8.30
C SER A 49 -1.33 15.04 -9.56
N ASP A 50 -0.84 13.79 -9.43
CA ASP A 50 -0.40 12.98 -10.56
C ASP A 50 -0.79 11.51 -10.35
N PHE A 51 -1.67 11.01 -11.23
CA PHE A 51 -2.13 9.63 -11.20
C PHE A 51 -1.00 8.62 -11.41
N ASP A 52 -0.04 8.91 -12.30
CA ASP A 52 1.11 8.02 -12.51
C ASP A 52 2.02 7.94 -11.27
N ALA A 53 2.11 9.04 -10.51
CA ALA A 53 2.80 9.03 -9.21
C ALA A 53 2.03 8.20 -8.17
N PHE A 54 0.70 8.26 -8.16
CA PHE A 54 -0.14 7.40 -7.33
C PHE A 54 0.06 5.92 -7.68
N VAL A 55 0.03 5.56 -8.97
CA VAL A 55 0.29 4.20 -9.45
C VAL A 55 1.68 3.72 -9.02
N ALA A 56 2.71 4.53 -9.22
CA ALA A 56 4.08 4.19 -8.82
C ALA A 56 4.22 3.96 -7.31
N TYR A 57 3.56 4.79 -6.51
CA TYR A 57 3.46 4.62 -5.06
C TYR A 57 2.77 3.31 -4.69
N SER A 58 1.62 3.01 -5.32
CA SER A 58 0.85 1.78 -5.09
C SER A 58 1.66 0.54 -5.41
N VAL A 59 2.31 0.49 -6.58
CA VAL A 59 3.21 -0.62 -6.96
C VAL A 59 4.30 -0.86 -5.92
N ARG A 60 4.94 0.21 -5.44
CA ARG A 60 6.00 0.11 -4.43
C ARG A 60 5.46 -0.45 -3.12
N SER A 61 4.31 0.03 -2.67
CA SER A 61 3.65 -0.41 -1.44
C SER A 61 3.27 -1.90 -1.53
N LEU A 62 2.63 -2.31 -2.62
CA LEU A 62 2.22 -3.70 -2.85
C LEU A 62 3.41 -4.66 -2.91
N ARG A 63 4.47 -4.31 -3.64
CA ARG A 63 5.70 -5.12 -3.69
C ARG A 63 6.37 -5.24 -2.33
N SER A 64 6.40 -4.16 -1.56
CA SER A 64 6.94 -4.19 -0.19
C SER A 64 6.11 -5.11 0.70
N GLY A 65 4.78 -4.99 0.64
CA GLY A 65 3.87 -5.86 1.39
C GLY A 65 3.96 -7.33 0.99
N ALA A 66 4.07 -7.63 -0.31
CA ALA A 66 4.26 -8.98 -0.81
C ALA A 66 5.56 -9.60 -0.27
N ARG A 67 6.67 -8.84 -0.33
CA ARG A 67 7.96 -9.27 0.21
C ARG A 67 7.90 -9.58 1.70
N THR A 68 7.29 -8.69 2.49
CA THR A 68 7.18 -8.85 3.95
C THR A 68 6.38 -10.11 4.32
N ARG A 69 5.38 -10.45 3.51
CA ARG A 69 4.52 -11.63 3.72
C ARG A 69 5.01 -12.89 3.00
N ASN A 70 6.16 -12.82 2.32
CA ASN A 70 6.71 -13.90 1.49
C ASN A 70 5.71 -14.41 0.41
N LEU A 71 5.03 -13.47 -0.26
CA LEU A 71 4.02 -13.75 -1.28
C LEU A 71 4.51 -13.37 -2.68
N ALA A 72 4.05 -14.12 -3.70
CA ALA A 72 4.31 -13.83 -5.10
C ALA A 72 3.69 -12.47 -5.52
N PHE A 73 4.39 -11.74 -6.38
CA PHE A 73 3.92 -10.49 -6.96
C PHE A 73 4.05 -10.54 -8.49
N ASN A 74 2.97 -10.92 -9.16
CA ASN A 74 2.91 -11.18 -10.60
C ASN A 74 2.17 -10.06 -11.35
N LEU A 75 2.48 -8.80 -11.01
CA LEU A 75 1.86 -7.62 -11.60
C LEU A 75 2.91 -6.63 -12.11
N THR A 76 2.68 -6.09 -13.30
CA THR A 76 3.45 -4.97 -13.85
C THR A 76 2.81 -3.62 -13.46
N LYS A 77 3.59 -2.54 -13.57
CA LYS A 77 3.06 -1.17 -13.35
C LYS A 77 1.92 -0.84 -14.32
N GLY A 78 2.04 -1.25 -15.59
CA GLY A 78 1.02 -1.02 -16.62
C GLY A 78 -0.30 -1.75 -16.30
N GLN A 79 -0.23 -3.00 -15.85
CA GLN A 79 -1.41 -3.74 -15.42
C GLN A 79 -2.10 -3.08 -14.22
N ILE A 80 -1.35 -2.63 -13.23
CA ILE A 80 -1.90 -1.92 -12.07
C ILE A 80 -2.53 -0.59 -12.47
N LYS A 81 -1.90 0.16 -13.40
CA LYS A 81 -2.45 1.41 -13.91
C LYS A 81 -3.80 1.18 -14.57
N LYS A 82 -3.85 0.27 -15.55
CA LYS A 82 -5.08 -0.09 -16.26
C LYS A 82 -6.17 -0.59 -15.31
N PHE A 83 -5.80 -1.46 -14.36
CA PHE A 83 -6.73 -1.99 -13.36
C PHE A 83 -7.36 -0.89 -12.49
N LEU A 84 -6.59 0.13 -12.08
CA LEU A 84 -7.11 1.27 -11.31
C LEU A 84 -7.97 2.22 -12.17
N GLU A 85 -7.67 2.37 -13.46
CA GLU A 85 -8.47 3.18 -14.38
C GLU A 85 -9.84 2.54 -14.65
N GLU A 86 -9.90 1.21 -14.73
CA GLU A 86 -11.12 0.45 -15.02
C GLU A 86 -11.98 0.21 -13.78
N ASN A 87 -11.41 0.29 -12.57
CA ASN A 87 -12.10 -0.02 -11.30
C ASN A 87 -12.12 1.20 -10.38
N THR A 88 -13.10 2.07 -10.57
CA THR A 88 -13.26 3.32 -9.83
C THR A 88 -14.23 3.23 -8.66
N VAL A 89 -14.76 2.04 -8.38
CA VAL A 89 -15.71 1.77 -7.30
C VAL A 89 -15.12 0.72 -6.36
N CYS A 90 -15.30 0.92 -5.07
CA CYS A 90 -14.90 -0.03 -4.03
C CYS A 90 -15.73 -1.31 -4.15
N ALA A 91 -15.09 -2.46 -4.34
CA ALA A 91 -15.76 -3.74 -4.51
C ALA A 91 -16.66 -4.12 -3.33
N GLU A 92 -16.27 -3.75 -2.11
CA GLU A 92 -16.98 -4.12 -0.87
C GLU A 92 -18.07 -3.12 -0.48
N SER A 93 -17.81 -1.81 -0.63
CA SER A 93 -18.73 -0.78 -0.11
C SER A 93 -19.52 -0.05 -1.18
N GLY A 94 -19.27 -0.27 -2.45
CA GLY A 94 -19.92 0.45 -3.55
C GLY A 94 -19.55 1.93 -3.67
N ARG A 95 -18.69 2.46 -2.81
CA ARG A 95 -18.30 3.89 -2.83
C ARG A 95 -17.31 4.16 -3.95
N THR A 96 -17.46 5.30 -4.64
CA THR A 96 -16.44 5.78 -5.58
C THR A 96 -15.13 6.03 -4.85
N VAL A 97 -14.04 5.50 -5.39
CA VAL A 97 -12.71 5.69 -4.82
C VAL A 97 -12.05 6.96 -5.36
N THR A 98 -11.08 7.48 -4.61
CA THR A 98 -10.24 8.62 -5.01
C THR A 98 -8.77 8.21 -4.96
N TYR A 99 -7.94 8.94 -5.69
CA TYR A 99 -6.48 8.73 -5.68
C TYR A 99 -5.75 9.69 -4.71
N GLN A 100 -6.49 10.43 -3.91
CA GLN A 100 -5.94 11.41 -2.97
C GLN A 100 -5.52 10.75 -1.64
N GLN A 101 -4.29 11.04 -1.22
CA GLN A 101 -3.75 10.57 0.07
C GLN A 101 -4.46 11.25 1.25
N GLY A 102 -4.86 10.45 2.22
CA GLY A 102 -5.51 10.94 3.43
C GLY A 102 -7.04 10.96 3.36
N CYS A 103 -7.64 10.61 2.23
CA CYS A 103 -9.08 10.42 2.12
C CYS A 103 -9.49 9.02 2.58
N PRO A 104 -10.60 8.85 3.34
CA PRO A 104 -11.10 7.54 3.76
C PRO A 104 -11.40 6.59 2.59
N ASN A 105 -11.89 7.15 1.47
CA ASN A 105 -12.20 6.44 0.24
C ASN A 105 -11.03 6.41 -0.76
N LYS A 106 -9.78 6.64 -0.31
CA LYS A 106 -8.62 6.46 -1.18
C LYS A 106 -8.58 5.03 -1.72
N ALA A 107 -8.31 4.89 -3.03
CA ALA A 107 -8.15 3.59 -3.67
C ALA A 107 -7.02 2.79 -3.03
N SER A 108 -7.30 1.56 -2.70
CA SER A 108 -6.36 0.56 -2.22
C SER A 108 -6.57 -0.72 -3.00
N ILE A 109 -5.49 -1.35 -3.44
CA ILE A 109 -5.55 -2.68 -4.06
C ILE A 109 -5.43 -3.70 -2.95
N ASP A 110 -6.44 -4.52 -2.83
CA ASP A 110 -6.55 -5.58 -1.84
C ASP A 110 -6.50 -6.96 -2.52
N ARG A 111 -6.17 -8.00 -1.80
CA ARG A 111 -6.22 -9.38 -2.28
C ARG A 111 -7.56 -10.00 -1.92
N ILE A 112 -8.23 -10.61 -2.89
CA ILE A 112 -9.48 -11.34 -2.66
C ILE A 112 -9.22 -12.49 -1.69
N ASN A 113 -8.23 -13.32 -1.98
CA ASN A 113 -7.78 -14.40 -1.10
C ASN A 113 -6.41 -14.06 -0.48
N ASN A 114 -6.38 -13.89 0.85
CA ASN A 114 -5.19 -13.52 1.61
C ASN A 114 -4.07 -14.58 1.62
N ARG A 115 -4.39 -15.83 1.30
CA ARG A 115 -3.42 -16.95 1.21
C ARG A 115 -2.60 -16.90 -0.08
N HIS A 116 -3.08 -16.19 -1.11
CA HIS A 116 -2.42 -16.07 -2.39
C HIS A 116 -1.72 -14.72 -2.56
N GLY A 117 -0.76 -14.67 -3.49
CA GLY A 117 -0.05 -13.45 -3.86
C GLY A 117 -0.87 -12.51 -4.76
N TYR A 118 -0.21 -11.49 -5.27
CA TYR A 118 -0.83 -10.48 -6.13
C TYR A 118 -0.81 -10.92 -7.59
N SER A 119 -2.00 -11.14 -8.16
CA SER A 119 -2.25 -11.38 -9.59
C SER A 119 -3.54 -10.68 -10.00
N LEU A 120 -3.77 -10.45 -11.28
CA LEU A 120 -5.02 -9.80 -11.77
C LEU A 120 -6.29 -10.54 -11.33
N LYS A 121 -6.21 -11.87 -11.16
CA LYS A 121 -7.34 -12.70 -10.71
C LYS A 121 -7.55 -12.66 -9.19
N ASN A 122 -6.58 -12.16 -8.43
CA ASN A 122 -6.62 -12.16 -6.96
C ASN A 122 -6.51 -10.75 -6.37
N ILE A 123 -6.86 -9.73 -7.11
CA ILE A 123 -6.90 -8.35 -6.62
C ILE A 123 -8.26 -7.71 -6.88
N GLN A 124 -8.62 -6.80 -6.00
CA GLN A 124 -9.79 -5.94 -6.11
C GLN A 124 -9.43 -4.51 -5.69
N VAL A 125 -10.21 -3.52 -6.15
CA VAL A 125 -10.10 -2.14 -5.67
C VAL A 125 -11.07 -1.95 -4.52
N VAL A 126 -10.58 -1.48 -3.40
CA VAL A 126 -11.38 -1.15 -2.21
C VAL A 126 -11.01 0.24 -1.68
N CYS A 127 -11.89 0.85 -0.90
CA CYS A 127 -11.53 2.02 -0.11
C CYS A 127 -10.45 1.65 0.92
N GLN A 128 -9.49 2.54 1.16
CA GLN A 128 -8.45 2.30 2.17
C GLN A 128 -9.04 2.00 3.56
N GLN A 129 -10.13 2.68 3.91
CA GLN A 129 -10.84 2.45 5.16
C GLN A 129 -11.39 1.01 5.25
N VAL A 130 -11.97 0.51 4.17
CA VAL A 130 -12.46 -0.87 4.07
C VAL A 130 -11.30 -1.86 4.17
N ASN A 131 -10.20 -1.63 3.43
CA ASN A 131 -9.02 -2.48 3.49
C ASN A 131 -8.43 -2.58 4.92
N TYR A 132 -8.40 -1.46 5.65
CA TYR A 132 -7.96 -1.48 7.05
C TYR A 132 -8.92 -2.21 7.97
N ALA A 133 -10.24 -2.04 7.78
CA ALA A 133 -11.24 -2.71 8.59
C ALA A 133 -11.25 -4.22 8.35
N ARG A 134 -11.09 -4.64 7.09
CA ARG A 134 -11.01 -6.05 6.72
C ARG A 134 -9.75 -6.72 7.24
N ASN A 135 -8.60 -6.06 7.17
CA ASN A 135 -7.31 -6.57 7.63
C ASN A 135 -7.02 -8.00 7.11
N ASP A 136 -6.93 -8.99 7.99
CA ASP A 136 -6.62 -10.39 7.65
C ASP A 136 -7.87 -11.29 7.53
N MET A 137 -9.06 -10.74 7.71
CA MET A 137 -10.32 -11.48 7.53
C MET A 137 -10.50 -11.93 6.08
N SER A 138 -11.16 -13.06 5.87
CA SER A 138 -11.70 -13.43 4.57
C SER A 138 -12.79 -12.43 4.14
N VAL A 139 -13.24 -12.50 2.88
CA VAL A 139 -14.35 -11.66 2.40
C VAL A 139 -15.61 -11.99 3.19
N GLU A 140 -15.90 -13.28 3.35
CA GLU A 140 -17.10 -13.78 4.02
C GLU A 140 -17.13 -13.38 5.51
N GLU A 141 -16.00 -13.47 6.21
CA GLU A 141 -15.88 -13.05 7.62
C GLU A 141 -16.11 -11.54 7.77
N PHE A 142 -15.57 -10.74 6.84
CA PHE A 142 -15.74 -9.30 6.85
C PHE A 142 -17.18 -8.89 6.53
N GLU A 143 -17.81 -9.51 5.53
CA GLU A 143 -19.21 -9.29 5.18
C GLU A 143 -20.13 -9.61 6.35
N GLN A 144 -19.94 -10.77 7.00
CA GLN A 144 -20.73 -11.15 8.17
C GLN A 144 -20.57 -10.13 9.31
N MET A 145 -19.35 -9.71 9.59
CA MET A 145 -19.11 -8.66 10.61
C MET A 145 -19.85 -7.37 10.27
N CYS A 146 -19.85 -6.96 9.01
CA CYS A 146 -20.57 -5.75 8.57
C CYS A 146 -22.09 -5.89 8.76
N ILE A 147 -22.65 -7.06 8.46
CA ILE A 147 -24.07 -7.38 8.67
C ILE A 147 -24.42 -7.33 10.15
N ASP A 148 -23.62 -7.96 11.01
CA ASP A 148 -23.85 -7.97 12.46
C ASP A 148 -23.83 -6.56 13.05
N VAL A 149 -22.87 -5.74 12.65
CA VAL A 149 -22.79 -4.34 13.06
C VAL A 149 -24.00 -3.55 12.59
N ALA A 150 -24.39 -3.69 11.31
CA ALA A 150 -25.54 -2.99 10.75
C ALA A 150 -26.86 -3.39 11.46
N ASN A 151 -27.06 -4.67 11.74
CA ASN A 151 -28.24 -5.15 12.45
C ASN A 151 -28.30 -4.61 13.89
N ASN A 152 -27.19 -4.61 14.61
CA ASN A 152 -27.13 -4.08 15.97
C ASN A 152 -27.37 -2.54 16.01
N ILE A 153 -26.90 -1.81 14.99
CA ILE A 153 -27.21 -0.36 14.88
C ILE A 153 -28.72 -0.13 14.71
N LYS A 154 -29.39 -0.93 13.85
CA LYS A 154 -30.84 -0.83 13.64
C LYS A 154 -31.62 -1.13 14.90
N LEU A 155 -31.19 -2.07 15.74
CA LEU A 155 -31.84 -2.42 17.00
C LEU A 155 -31.73 -1.33 18.08
N ARG A 156 -30.82 -0.36 17.90
CA ARG A 156 -30.57 0.73 18.84
C ARG A 156 -31.24 2.04 18.44
N GLN A 157 -31.90 2.08 17.28
CA GLN A 157 -32.65 3.22 16.76
C GLN A 157 -34.15 3.05 17.06
#